data_527ea43c79553d6c9fc6db6afd044c4f
#
_entry.id   527ea43c79553d6c9fc6db6afd044c4f
#
_cell.length_a   1.000
_cell.length_b   1.000
_cell.length_c   1.000
_cell.angle_alpha   90.00
_cell.angle_beta   90.00
_cell.angle_gamma   90.00
#
_symmetry.space_group_name_H-M   'P 1'
#
loop_
_entity.id
_entity.type
_entity.pdbx_description
1 polymer ?
#
loop_
_entity_poly.entity_id
_entity_poly.type
_entity_poly.pdbx_seq_one_letter_code
_entity_poly.pdbx_strand_id
1 'polypeptide(L)'
;MIFDRNEKKQVVALLGAGSMGTAIVRRIGAGKKILLGDISEKALERVGDDFRRCGYDVDTLQVNALKKDSVEAFARKAAEQGPVMYFIDTAGASPNQANPEHIVDLDMVGTGYAVDAFGEVMAEGGAGLIISSQAAYMYPIPNDIELQLVNTPTAQLKDVKFVRQKSFKKDRI
;
A
#
# COMPACT_ATOMS: atom_id res chain seq x y z
N MET A 1 -12.43 36.08 2.67
CA MET A 1 -11.97 34.85 2.02
C MET A 1 -13.18 33.93 1.93
N ILE A 2 -13.80 33.78 0.74
CA ILE A 2 -14.97 32.94 0.52
C ILE A 2 -14.40 31.53 0.30
N PHE A 3 -14.62 30.62 1.24
CA PHE A 3 -14.27 29.21 1.02
C PHE A 3 -15.16 28.68 -0.11
N ASP A 4 -14.55 28.25 -1.21
CA ASP A 4 -15.27 27.57 -2.28
C ASP A 4 -15.74 26.23 -1.74
N ARG A 5 -17.06 26.10 -1.54
CA ARG A 5 -17.70 24.86 -1.03
C ARG A 5 -17.64 23.71 -2.03
N ASN A 6 -17.16 23.96 -3.25
CA ASN A 6 -17.03 22.95 -4.31
C ASN A 6 -15.62 22.35 -4.39
N GLU A 7 -14.66 22.83 -3.60
CA GLU A 7 -13.32 22.26 -3.61
C GLU A 7 -13.33 20.87 -2.96
N LYS A 8 -12.92 19.85 -3.72
CA LYS A 8 -12.81 18.49 -3.21
C LYS A 8 -11.78 18.43 -2.08
N LYS A 9 -12.09 17.68 -1.01
CA LYS A 9 -11.15 17.44 0.08
C LYS A 9 -9.90 16.72 -0.44
N GLN A 10 -8.77 17.00 0.19
CA GLN A 10 -7.56 16.19 0.02
C GLN A 10 -7.84 14.73 0.40
N VAL A 11 -7.28 13.80 -0.35
CA VAL A 11 -7.45 12.36 -0.12
C VAL A 11 -6.25 11.77 0.60
N VAL A 12 -6.55 10.92 1.59
CA VAL A 12 -5.62 9.98 2.23
C VAL A 12 -6.06 8.58 1.82
N ALA A 13 -5.24 7.89 1.04
CA ALA A 13 -5.46 6.51 0.65
C ALA A 13 -4.60 5.58 1.53
N LEU A 14 -5.21 4.58 2.16
CA LEU A 14 -4.54 3.55 2.95
C LEU A 14 -4.77 2.18 2.32
N LEU A 15 -3.70 1.51 1.93
CA LEU A 15 -3.69 0.10 1.57
C LEU A 15 -3.21 -0.74 2.76
N GLY A 16 -4.07 -1.65 3.23
CA GLY A 16 -3.86 -2.41 4.44
C GLY A 16 -4.47 -1.74 5.68
N ALA A 17 -5.72 -2.11 6.01
CA ALA A 17 -6.47 -1.57 7.15
C ALA A 17 -6.06 -2.21 8.50
N GLY A 18 -4.78 -2.50 8.67
CA GLY A 18 -4.17 -3.02 9.89
C GLY A 18 -3.93 -1.94 10.96
N SER A 19 -3.35 -2.34 12.10
CA SER A 19 -3.13 -1.45 13.24
C SER A 19 -2.19 -0.29 12.92
N MET A 20 -1.10 -0.53 12.18
CA MET A 20 -0.13 0.52 11.82
C MET A 20 -0.77 1.56 10.89
N GLY A 21 -1.37 1.12 9.79
CA GLY A 21 -2.01 2.01 8.82
C GLY A 21 -3.12 2.85 9.47
N THR A 22 -3.98 2.23 10.25
CA THR A 22 -5.06 2.94 10.95
C THR A 22 -4.54 3.96 11.98
N ALA A 23 -3.45 3.66 12.69
CA ALA A 23 -2.81 4.60 13.62
C ALA A 23 -2.22 5.83 12.90
N ILE A 24 -1.62 5.63 11.72
CA ILE A 24 -1.09 6.71 10.89
C ILE A 24 -2.25 7.58 10.39
N VAL A 25 -3.26 6.96 9.76
CA VAL A 25 -4.39 7.69 9.17
C VAL A 25 -5.20 8.46 10.21
N ARG A 26 -5.34 7.97 11.44
CA ARG A 26 -5.95 8.74 12.56
C ARG A 26 -5.25 10.06 12.82
N ARG A 27 -3.94 10.15 12.62
CA ARG A 27 -3.17 11.38 12.86
C ARG A 27 -3.28 12.39 11.74
N ILE A 28 -3.33 11.92 10.48
CA ILE A 28 -3.25 12.80 9.31
C ILE A 28 -4.58 12.99 8.57
N GLY A 29 -5.59 12.17 8.89
CA GLY A 29 -6.86 12.10 8.15
C GLY A 29 -7.91 13.15 8.56
N ALA A 30 -7.70 13.91 9.65
CA ALA A 30 -8.66 14.92 10.07
C ALA A 30 -8.90 15.98 8.98
N GLY A 31 -10.16 16.24 8.68
CA GLY A 31 -10.55 17.20 7.63
C GLY A 31 -10.35 16.73 6.19
N LYS A 32 -9.85 15.52 5.98
CA LYS A 32 -9.60 14.92 4.65
C LYS A 32 -10.61 13.83 4.32
N LYS A 33 -10.67 13.46 3.06
CA LYS A 33 -11.36 12.26 2.61
C LYS A 33 -10.41 11.07 2.79
N ILE A 34 -10.87 10.02 3.45
CA ILE A 34 -10.10 8.80 3.65
C ILE A 34 -10.67 7.69 2.76
N LEU A 35 -9.81 7.01 2.01
CA LEU A 35 -10.15 5.79 1.29
C LEU A 35 -9.34 4.63 1.89
N LEU A 36 -10.03 3.66 2.50
CA LEU A 36 -9.42 2.46 3.07
C LEU A 36 -9.50 1.30 2.07
N GLY A 37 -8.37 0.69 1.76
CA GLY A 37 -8.25 -0.52 0.95
C GLY A 37 -7.73 -1.69 1.79
N ASP A 38 -8.37 -2.85 1.71
CA ASP A 38 -7.91 -4.09 2.32
C ASP A 38 -8.51 -5.29 1.58
N ILE A 39 -7.89 -6.45 1.65
CA ILE A 39 -8.46 -7.68 1.11
C ILE A 39 -9.64 -8.19 1.95
N SER A 40 -9.67 -7.88 3.22
CA SER A 40 -10.67 -8.31 4.20
C SER A 40 -11.82 -7.30 4.31
N GLU A 41 -12.97 -7.64 3.74
CA GLU A 41 -14.20 -6.86 3.90
C GLU A 41 -14.54 -6.64 5.39
N LYS A 42 -14.38 -7.67 6.21
CA LYS A 42 -14.62 -7.58 7.66
C LYS A 42 -13.70 -6.56 8.35
N ALA A 43 -12.43 -6.45 7.92
CA ALA A 43 -11.53 -5.44 8.43
C ALA A 43 -11.97 -4.03 7.99
N LEU A 44 -12.37 -3.88 6.73
CA LEU A 44 -12.88 -2.62 6.17
C LEU A 44 -14.13 -2.14 6.88
N GLU A 45 -15.11 -3.00 7.11
CA GLU A 45 -16.32 -2.68 7.86
C GLU A 45 -15.98 -2.18 9.27
N ARG A 46 -15.24 -2.99 10.03
CA ARG A 46 -14.86 -2.68 11.41
C ARG A 46 -14.09 -1.36 11.52
N VAL A 47 -13.08 -1.17 10.68
CA VAL A 47 -12.22 0.02 10.72
C VAL A 47 -12.97 1.23 10.16
N GLY A 48 -13.70 1.07 9.07
CA GLY A 48 -14.50 2.14 8.47
C GLY A 48 -15.54 2.68 9.44
N ASP A 49 -16.27 1.81 10.13
CA ASP A 49 -17.28 2.21 11.12
C ASP A 49 -16.67 2.92 12.33
N ASP A 50 -15.51 2.46 12.77
CA ASP A 50 -14.79 3.08 13.87
C ASP A 50 -14.33 4.51 13.49
N PHE A 51 -13.79 4.69 12.28
CA PHE A 51 -13.43 6.01 11.78
C PHE A 51 -14.65 6.93 11.62
N ARG A 52 -15.77 6.44 11.04
CA ARG A 52 -17.00 7.21 10.88
C ARG A 52 -17.56 7.66 12.22
N ARG A 53 -17.59 6.78 13.23
CA ARG A 53 -17.99 7.11 14.60
C ARG A 53 -17.12 8.19 15.23
N CYS A 54 -15.83 8.25 14.86
CA CYS A 54 -14.93 9.31 15.29
C CYS A 54 -15.02 10.59 14.43
N GLY A 55 -15.98 10.70 13.50
CA GLY A 55 -16.23 11.89 12.69
C GLY A 55 -15.34 12.04 11.46
N TYR A 56 -14.62 10.98 11.05
CA TYR A 56 -13.85 11.00 9.79
C TYR A 56 -14.77 10.74 8.58
N ASP A 57 -14.41 11.35 7.45
CA ASP A 57 -15.06 11.13 6.16
C ASP A 57 -14.38 9.94 5.45
N VAL A 58 -15.00 8.75 5.52
CA VAL A 58 -14.36 7.49 5.15
C VAL A 58 -15.19 6.69 4.16
N ASP A 59 -14.54 6.30 3.05
CA ASP A 59 -15.00 5.24 2.16
C ASP A 59 -14.07 4.02 2.27
N THR A 60 -14.59 2.87 1.87
CA THR A 60 -13.86 1.61 1.86
C THR A 60 -13.94 0.94 0.49
N LEU A 61 -12.90 0.23 0.10
CA LEU A 61 -12.87 -0.56 -1.12
C LEU A 61 -12.12 -1.87 -0.85
N GLN A 62 -12.70 -3.01 -1.23
CA GLN A 62 -11.96 -4.26 -1.19
C GLN A 62 -10.87 -4.26 -2.25
N VAL A 63 -9.62 -4.50 -1.83
CA VAL A 63 -8.43 -4.47 -2.68
C VAL A 63 -7.60 -5.72 -2.48
N ASN A 64 -7.29 -6.40 -3.57
CA ASN A 64 -6.30 -7.45 -3.56
C ASN A 64 -4.97 -6.90 -4.09
N ALA A 65 -4.01 -6.66 -3.19
CA ALA A 65 -2.70 -6.11 -3.55
C ALA A 65 -1.87 -7.02 -4.48
N LEU A 66 -2.19 -8.31 -4.57
CA LEU A 66 -1.57 -9.24 -5.51
C LEU A 66 -2.06 -9.07 -6.96
N LYS A 67 -3.09 -8.27 -7.20
CA LYS A 67 -3.70 -8.06 -8.51
C LYS A 67 -3.52 -6.61 -8.93
N LYS A 68 -2.70 -6.40 -9.97
CA LYS A 68 -2.44 -5.08 -10.55
C LYS A 68 -3.72 -4.29 -10.80
N ASP A 69 -4.69 -4.88 -11.50
CA ASP A 69 -5.95 -4.20 -11.84
C ASP A 69 -6.74 -3.74 -10.61
N SER A 70 -6.69 -4.53 -9.51
CA SER A 70 -7.34 -4.17 -8.24
C SER A 70 -6.68 -2.96 -7.57
N VAL A 71 -5.36 -2.91 -7.60
CA VAL A 71 -4.58 -1.79 -7.07
C VAL A 71 -4.77 -0.53 -7.91
N GLU A 72 -4.75 -0.64 -9.23
CA GLU A 72 -5.04 0.46 -10.15
C GLU A 72 -6.46 1.00 -9.97
N ALA A 73 -7.45 0.13 -9.76
CA ALA A 73 -8.82 0.54 -9.48
C ALA A 73 -8.92 1.32 -8.16
N PHE A 74 -8.15 0.92 -7.15
CA PHE A 74 -8.05 1.62 -5.88
C PHE A 74 -7.43 3.01 -6.03
N ALA A 75 -6.33 3.13 -6.78
CA ALA A 75 -5.70 4.41 -7.06
C ALA A 75 -6.62 5.36 -7.86
N ARG A 76 -7.29 4.85 -8.90
CA ARG A 76 -8.30 5.63 -9.64
C ARG A 76 -9.43 6.09 -8.74
N LYS A 77 -9.94 5.21 -7.87
CA LYS A 77 -11.01 5.55 -6.93
C LYS A 77 -10.58 6.66 -5.95
N ALA A 78 -9.33 6.66 -5.51
CA ALA A 78 -8.77 7.73 -4.69
C ALA A 78 -8.77 9.07 -5.45
N ALA A 79 -8.28 9.08 -6.70
CA ALA A 79 -8.23 10.29 -7.54
C ALA A 79 -9.62 10.86 -7.88
N GLU A 80 -10.63 10.01 -8.04
CA GLU A 80 -12.03 10.45 -8.26
C GLU A 80 -12.58 11.24 -7.07
N GLN A 81 -12.11 10.95 -5.85
CA GLN A 81 -12.59 11.57 -4.63
C GLN A 81 -11.96 12.94 -4.36
N GLY A 82 -10.78 13.21 -4.92
CA GLY A 82 -10.07 14.48 -4.76
C GLY A 82 -8.57 14.36 -4.99
N PRO A 83 -7.79 15.44 -4.75
CA PRO A 83 -6.34 15.39 -4.88
C PRO A 83 -5.74 14.41 -3.86
N VAL A 84 -5.03 13.39 -4.34
CA VAL A 84 -4.40 12.35 -3.51
C VAL A 84 -3.13 12.93 -2.90
N MET A 85 -3.22 13.41 -1.67
CA MET A 85 -2.09 14.02 -0.98
C MET A 85 -1.27 13.01 -0.17
N TYR A 86 -1.89 11.92 0.27
CA TYR A 86 -1.19 10.91 1.05
C TYR A 86 -1.59 9.52 0.59
N PHE A 87 -0.60 8.73 0.25
CA PHE A 87 -0.73 7.30 0.04
C PHE A 87 0.07 6.56 1.11
N ILE A 88 -0.56 5.65 1.82
CA ILE A 88 0.07 4.83 2.86
C ILE A 88 -0.13 3.36 2.49
N ASP A 89 0.96 2.62 2.33
CA ASP A 89 0.95 1.18 2.15
C ASP A 89 1.48 0.48 3.41
N THR A 90 0.61 -0.26 4.04
CA THR A 90 0.92 -1.14 5.17
C THR A 90 0.43 -2.57 4.92
N ALA A 91 0.04 -2.87 3.68
CA ALA A 91 -0.26 -4.23 3.28
C ALA A 91 1.04 -5.03 3.24
N GLY A 92 1.05 -6.15 3.91
CA GLY A 92 2.23 -7.00 3.99
C GLY A 92 1.97 -8.26 4.80
N ALA A 93 2.87 -9.22 4.69
CA ALA A 93 2.80 -10.47 5.42
C ALA A 93 4.15 -10.84 6.04
N SER A 94 4.11 -11.43 7.23
CA SER A 94 5.30 -11.94 7.91
C SER A 94 5.43 -13.46 7.75
N PRO A 95 6.62 -14.05 8.04
CA PRO A 95 6.81 -15.51 8.00
C PRO A 95 5.87 -16.31 8.89
N ASN A 96 5.29 -15.69 9.91
CA ASN A 96 4.28 -16.32 10.76
C ASN A 96 2.87 -16.31 10.15
N GLN A 97 2.64 -15.53 9.10
CA GLN A 97 1.33 -15.32 8.48
C GLN A 97 1.23 -16.01 7.12
N ALA A 98 2.34 -16.13 6.38
CA ALA A 98 2.34 -16.64 5.03
C ALA A 98 3.62 -17.39 4.69
N ASN A 99 3.57 -18.19 3.62
CA ASN A 99 4.76 -18.85 3.07
C ASN A 99 5.64 -17.81 2.32
N PRO A 100 6.93 -18.12 2.08
CA PRO A 100 7.87 -17.20 1.45
C PRO A 100 7.45 -16.69 0.07
N GLU A 101 6.79 -17.52 -0.73
CA GLU A 101 6.32 -17.13 -2.06
C GLU A 101 5.25 -16.04 -1.95
N HIS A 102 4.27 -16.24 -1.09
CA HIS A 102 3.22 -15.26 -0.85
C HIS A 102 3.77 -13.94 -0.29
N ILE A 103 4.78 -14.01 0.60
CA ILE A 103 5.45 -12.80 1.12
C ILE A 103 6.11 -12.04 -0.02
N VAL A 104 6.87 -12.71 -0.90
CA VAL A 104 7.49 -12.08 -2.07
C VAL A 104 6.43 -11.46 -2.99
N ASP A 105 5.34 -12.17 -3.23
CA ASP A 105 4.24 -11.68 -4.06
C ASP A 105 3.61 -10.41 -3.48
N LEU A 106 3.37 -10.40 -2.18
CA LEU A 106 2.69 -9.28 -1.53
C LEU A 106 3.67 -8.12 -1.23
N ASP A 107 4.77 -8.41 -0.51
CA ASP A 107 5.64 -7.37 0.05
C ASP A 107 6.60 -6.78 -1.00
N MET A 108 6.80 -7.44 -2.14
CA MET A 108 7.63 -6.93 -3.23
C MET A 108 6.80 -6.56 -4.45
N VAL A 109 6.06 -7.52 -5.03
CA VAL A 109 5.33 -7.28 -6.28
C VAL A 109 4.07 -6.45 -6.03
N GLY A 110 3.31 -6.76 -4.98
CA GLY A 110 2.13 -6.00 -4.58
C GLY A 110 2.48 -4.54 -4.24
N THR A 111 3.54 -4.33 -3.47
CA THR A 111 4.08 -2.98 -3.18
C THR A 111 4.50 -2.27 -4.47
N GLY A 112 5.16 -2.97 -5.41
CA GLY A 112 5.51 -2.40 -6.72
C GLY A 112 4.28 -1.92 -7.48
N TYR A 113 3.21 -2.72 -7.56
CA TYR A 113 1.96 -2.30 -8.20
C TYR A 113 1.34 -1.08 -7.50
N ALA A 114 1.45 -1.00 -6.18
CA ALA A 114 0.95 0.13 -5.42
C ALA A 114 1.74 1.42 -5.71
N VAL A 115 3.07 1.32 -5.77
CA VAL A 115 3.95 2.46 -6.13
C VAL A 115 3.67 2.92 -7.56
N ASP A 116 3.59 1.99 -8.52
CA ASP A 116 3.30 2.30 -9.92
C ASP A 116 1.95 3.02 -10.04
N ALA A 117 0.89 2.45 -9.46
CA ALA A 117 -0.47 2.99 -9.61
C ALA A 117 -0.66 4.34 -8.90
N PHE A 118 -0.10 4.50 -7.70
CA PHE A 118 -0.22 5.77 -6.97
C PHE A 118 0.74 6.84 -7.48
N GLY A 119 1.88 6.45 -8.08
CA GLY A 119 2.78 7.39 -8.78
C GLY A 119 2.07 8.18 -9.88
N GLU A 120 1.08 7.57 -10.54
CA GLU A 120 0.30 8.20 -11.63
C GLU A 120 -0.80 9.17 -11.13
N VAL A 121 -1.25 9.02 -9.88
CA VAL A 121 -2.43 9.76 -9.37
C VAL A 121 -2.14 10.68 -8.19
N MET A 122 -0.91 10.66 -7.65
CA MET A 122 -0.52 11.58 -6.57
C MET A 122 -0.61 13.02 -7.02
N ALA A 123 -1.19 13.87 -6.17
CA ALA A 123 -1.22 15.30 -6.40
C ALA A 123 0.17 15.94 -6.16
N GLU A 124 0.42 17.08 -6.80
CA GLU A 124 1.64 17.86 -6.57
C GLU A 124 1.79 18.20 -5.07
N GLY A 125 2.96 17.98 -4.51
CA GLY A 125 3.24 18.14 -3.08
C GLY A 125 2.70 17.00 -2.19
N GLY A 126 2.15 15.95 -2.79
CA GLY A 126 1.74 14.75 -2.06
C GLY A 126 2.91 13.90 -1.59
N ALA A 127 2.64 12.99 -0.65
CA ALA A 127 3.64 12.08 -0.08
C ALA A 127 3.13 10.64 -0.02
N GLY A 128 3.96 9.70 -0.48
CA GLY A 128 3.77 8.25 -0.33
C GLY A 128 4.60 7.70 0.84
N LEU A 129 4.02 6.81 1.63
CA LEU A 129 4.69 6.10 2.71
C LEU A 129 4.48 4.60 2.53
N ILE A 130 5.57 3.86 2.42
CA ILE A 130 5.58 2.40 2.40
C ILE A 130 6.19 1.90 3.70
N ILE A 131 5.50 1.03 4.40
CA ILE A 131 6.03 0.40 5.60
C ILE A 131 6.87 -0.81 5.19
N SER A 132 8.17 -0.72 5.44
CA SER A 132 9.13 -1.80 5.25
C SER A 132 9.53 -2.41 6.59
N SER A 133 10.55 -3.26 6.59
CA SER A 133 11.03 -3.95 7.78
C SER A 133 12.49 -3.60 8.09
N GLN A 134 12.81 -3.54 9.37
CA GLN A 134 14.18 -3.49 9.87
C GLN A 134 15.03 -4.68 9.35
N ALA A 135 14.40 -5.80 9.03
CA ALA A 135 15.07 -6.98 8.46
C ALA A 135 15.80 -6.68 7.15
N ALA A 136 15.39 -5.66 6.38
CA ALA A 136 16.07 -5.24 5.17
C ALA A 136 17.54 -4.81 5.41
N TYR A 137 17.83 -4.27 6.59
CA TYR A 137 19.19 -3.87 6.98
C TYR A 137 19.99 -5.02 7.60
N MET A 138 19.32 -6.06 8.10
CA MET A 138 20.00 -7.23 8.68
C MET A 138 20.56 -8.19 7.63
N TYR A 139 19.96 -8.19 6.44
CA TYR A 139 20.30 -9.09 5.33
C TYR A 139 20.52 -8.31 4.04
N PRO A 140 21.61 -7.52 3.94
CA PRO A 140 21.89 -6.72 2.76
C PRO A 140 22.03 -7.62 1.52
N ILE A 141 21.50 -7.17 0.42
CA ILE A 141 21.68 -7.82 -0.88
C ILE A 141 22.87 -7.19 -1.61
N PRO A 142 23.57 -7.94 -2.51
CA PRO A 142 24.63 -7.36 -3.32
C PRO A 142 24.13 -6.20 -4.20
N ASN A 143 24.95 -5.18 -4.38
CA ASN A 143 24.58 -3.95 -5.10
C ASN A 143 24.15 -4.22 -6.57
N ASP A 144 24.75 -5.20 -7.24
CA ASP A 144 24.38 -5.59 -8.59
C ASP A 144 22.96 -6.18 -8.65
N ILE A 145 22.56 -6.92 -7.62
CA ILE A 145 21.20 -7.45 -7.48
C ILE A 145 20.22 -6.33 -7.16
N GLU A 146 20.61 -5.40 -6.30
CA GLU A 146 19.78 -4.21 -5.99
C GLU A 146 19.50 -3.40 -7.25
N LEU A 147 20.53 -3.09 -8.03
CA LEU A 147 20.40 -2.41 -9.32
C LEU A 147 19.53 -3.19 -10.32
N GLN A 148 19.66 -4.52 -10.35
CA GLN A 148 18.80 -5.35 -11.18
C GLN A 148 17.34 -5.24 -10.77
N LEU A 149 17.03 -5.33 -9.47
CA LEU A 149 15.66 -5.22 -8.96
C LEU A 149 15.04 -3.86 -9.27
N VAL A 150 15.78 -2.78 -9.02
CA VAL A 150 15.32 -1.40 -9.28
C VAL A 150 15.00 -1.16 -10.76
N ASN A 151 15.75 -1.77 -11.67
CA ASN A 151 15.56 -1.60 -13.11
C ASN A 151 14.64 -2.67 -13.74
N THR A 152 14.08 -3.58 -12.95
CA THR A 152 13.18 -4.64 -13.44
C THR A 152 11.74 -4.17 -13.33
N PRO A 153 10.93 -4.22 -14.40
CA PRO A 153 9.50 -3.91 -14.32
C PRO A 153 8.80 -4.75 -13.25
N THR A 154 7.88 -4.15 -12.51
CA THR A 154 7.19 -4.77 -11.36
C THR A 154 6.65 -6.17 -11.67
N ALA A 155 6.00 -6.35 -12.82
CA ALA A 155 5.45 -7.64 -13.23
C ALA A 155 6.50 -8.75 -13.45
N GLN A 156 7.79 -8.39 -13.61
CA GLN A 156 8.91 -9.29 -13.86
C GLN A 156 9.82 -9.49 -12.64
N LEU A 157 9.57 -8.81 -11.54
CA LEU A 157 10.41 -8.90 -10.33
C LEU A 157 10.58 -10.34 -9.84
N LYS A 158 9.55 -11.16 -9.91
CA LYS A 158 9.61 -12.59 -9.55
C LYS A 158 10.52 -13.41 -10.45
N ASP A 159 10.81 -12.94 -11.66
CA ASP A 159 11.66 -13.64 -12.62
C ASP A 159 13.15 -13.42 -12.37
N VAL A 160 13.50 -12.45 -11.54
CA VAL A 160 14.88 -12.23 -11.12
C VAL A 160 15.42 -13.47 -10.41
N LYS A 161 16.53 -14.01 -10.93
CA LYS A 161 17.11 -15.28 -10.47
C LYS A 161 17.39 -15.31 -8.96
N PHE A 162 17.84 -14.19 -8.41
CA PHE A 162 18.10 -14.05 -6.98
C PHE A 162 16.82 -14.25 -6.14
N VAL A 163 15.71 -13.65 -6.56
CA VAL A 163 14.40 -13.77 -5.90
C VAL A 163 13.93 -15.22 -5.92
N ARG A 164 13.97 -15.87 -7.09
CA ARG A 164 13.59 -17.28 -7.24
C ARG A 164 14.40 -18.22 -6.36
N GLN A 165 15.72 -18.01 -6.26
CA GLN A 165 16.60 -18.90 -5.50
C GLN A 165 16.45 -18.76 -3.99
N LYS A 166 16.09 -17.57 -3.48
CA LYS A 166 15.93 -17.30 -2.04
C LYS A 166 14.55 -17.67 -1.53
N SER A 167 13.51 -17.45 -2.34
CA SER A 167 12.12 -17.72 -1.94
C SER A 167 11.79 -19.23 -1.84
N PHE A 168 12.52 -20.10 -2.56
CA PHE A 168 12.16 -21.50 -2.68
C PHE A 168 13.11 -22.49 -1.96
N LYS A 169 14.18 -22.02 -1.31
CA LYS A 169 15.01 -22.90 -0.49
C LYS A 169 14.36 -23.10 0.89
N LYS A 170 13.59 -24.20 1.00
CA LYS A 170 12.95 -24.67 2.22
C LYS A 170 13.91 -25.24 3.27
N ASP A 171 15.21 -25.29 2.97
CA ASP A 171 16.24 -25.93 3.80
C ASP A 171 17.24 -24.86 4.28
N ARG A 172 17.03 -24.40 5.51
CA ARG A 172 18.02 -24.01 6.53
C ARG A 172 17.44 -22.99 7.51
N ILE A 173 16.70 -23.52 8.45
CA ILE A 173 16.74 -23.06 9.84
C ILE A 173 16.98 -24.28 10.70
#